data_042e71c01972f339e69fa4b381f7547d
#
_entry.id   042e71c01972f339e69fa4b381f7547d
#
_cell.length_a   1.000
_cell.length_b   1.000
_cell.length_c   1.000
_cell.angle_alpha   90.00
_cell.angle_beta   90.00
_cell.angle_gamma   90.00
#
_symmetry.space_group_name_H-M   'P 1'
#
loop_
_entity.id
_entity.type
_entity.pdbx_description
1 polymer ?
#
loop_
_entity_poly.entity_id
_entity_poly.type
_entity_poly.pdbx_seq_one_letter_code
_entity_poly.pdbx_strand_id
1 'polypeptide(L)'
;MKTSLYTENQLKTIQNWQNLQFGMFIHFGLYSLAGGCWKGIPVKKGYCEQILSHGELPQADYDALLHEFRIPDFNAQDIARLAQAAGMRYIVLTSKHHDGFCLFNTKTTDYNSMNAACKRDLVGE
;
A
#
# COMPACT_ATOMS: atom_id res chain seq x y z
N MET A 1 22.34 -34.09 -5.01
CA MET A 1 22.57 -32.66 -4.74
C MET A 1 21.28 -31.91 -5.07
N LYS A 2 20.65 -31.23 -4.09
CA LYS A 2 19.53 -30.34 -4.41
C LYS A 2 20.12 -29.11 -5.09
N THR A 3 19.88 -28.95 -6.38
CA THR A 3 20.22 -27.74 -7.13
C THR A 3 19.52 -26.56 -6.46
N SER A 4 20.24 -25.58 -5.96
CA SER A 4 19.68 -24.36 -5.41
C SER A 4 18.81 -23.70 -6.51
N LEU A 5 17.58 -23.30 -6.15
CA LEU A 5 16.67 -22.55 -7.03
C LEU A 5 17.19 -21.14 -7.35
N TYR A 6 18.23 -20.69 -6.66
CA TYR A 6 18.79 -19.35 -6.74
C TYR A 6 20.27 -19.39 -7.12
N THR A 7 20.71 -18.40 -7.89
CA THR A 7 22.13 -18.14 -8.16
C THR A 7 22.82 -17.62 -6.90
N GLU A 8 24.15 -17.70 -6.85
CA GLU A 8 24.95 -17.15 -5.73
C GLU A 8 24.68 -15.66 -5.48
N ASN A 9 24.54 -14.86 -6.53
CA ASN A 9 24.21 -13.44 -6.42
C ASN A 9 22.82 -13.20 -5.82
N GLN A 10 21.84 -14.01 -6.19
CA GLN A 10 20.50 -13.94 -5.61
C GLN A 10 20.51 -14.31 -4.12
N LEU A 11 21.26 -15.37 -3.75
CA LEU A 11 21.40 -15.76 -2.34
C LEU A 11 22.08 -14.66 -1.52
N LYS A 12 23.13 -14.02 -2.06
CA LYS A 12 23.77 -12.88 -1.41
C LYS A 12 22.83 -11.69 -1.23
N THR A 13 22.02 -11.39 -2.24
CA THR A 13 21.02 -10.31 -2.17
C THR A 13 19.97 -10.61 -1.09
N ILE A 14 19.45 -11.83 -1.05
CA ILE A 14 18.48 -12.28 -0.03
C ILE A 14 19.11 -12.15 1.36
N GLN A 15 20.35 -12.61 1.55
CA GLN A 15 21.06 -12.52 2.84
C GLN A 15 21.27 -11.06 3.26
N ASN A 16 21.65 -10.19 2.34
CA ASN A 16 21.81 -8.77 2.63
C ASN A 16 20.49 -8.14 3.09
N TRP A 17 19.37 -8.48 2.42
CA TRP A 17 18.04 -8.01 2.81
C TRP A 17 17.65 -8.55 4.20
N GLN A 18 17.86 -9.83 4.48
CA GLN A 18 17.59 -10.43 5.79
C GLN A 18 18.38 -9.75 6.92
N ASN A 19 19.61 -9.32 6.66
CA ASN A 19 20.46 -8.64 7.63
C ASN A 19 19.98 -7.22 7.96
N LEU A 20 19.04 -6.64 7.19
CA LEU A 20 18.44 -5.34 7.53
C LEU A 20 17.56 -5.40 8.78
N GLN A 21 16.90 -6.53 9.02
CA GLN A 21 16.10 -6.92 10.20
C GLN A 21 14.93 -6.00 10.56
N PHE A 22 15.12 -4.68 10.62
CA PHE A 22 14.13 -3.72 11.10
C PHE A 22 13.70 -2.76 10.00
N GLY A 23 12.41 -2.73 9.70
CA GLY A 23 11.82 -1.88 8.66
C GLY A 23 10.40 -1.46 8.98
N MET A 24 9.90 -0.49 8.19
CA MET A 24 8.52 -0.02 8.23
C MET A 24 7.70 -0.77 7.19
N PHE A 25 6.51 -1.23 7.56
CA PHE A 25 5.52 -1.74 6.62
C PHE A 25 4.32 -0.79 6.59
N ILE A 26 3.97 -0.26 5.42
CA ILE A 26 2.88 0.70 5.25
C ILE A 26 1.76 0.05 4.43
N HIS A 27 0.57 -0.08 5.04
CA HIS A 27 -0.68 -0.40 4.36
C HIS A 27 -1.43 0.91 4.14
N PHE A 28 -1.57 1.32 2.88
CA PHE A 28 -2.22 2.58 2.51
C PHE A 28 -2.96 2.43 1.18
N GLY A 29 -4.14 3.02 1.08
CA GLY A 29 -5.00 2.94 -0.11
C GLY A 29 -6.37 3.56 0.13
N LEU A 30 -7.33 3.33 -0.77
CA LEU A 30 -8.71 3.83 -0.63
C LEU A 30 -9.35 3.37 0.69
N TYR A 31 -9.07 2.15 1.11
CA TYR A 31 -9.56 1.58 2.38
C TYR A 31 -9.14 2.40 3.62
N SER A 32 -8.06 3.20 3.51
CA SER A 32 -7.63 4.07 4.61
C SER A 32 -8.64 5.19 4.89
N LEU A 33 -9.40 5.64 3.88
CA LEU A 33 -10.48 6.60 4.06
C LEU A 33 -11.64 6.01 4.86
N ALA A 34 -11.92 4.74 4.64
CA ALA A 34 -12.99 4.03 5.36
C ALA A 34 -12.61 3.69 6.81
N GLY A 35 -11.32 3.45 7.10
CA GLY A 35 -10.82 3.20 8.44
C GLY A 35 -11.49 2.02 9.17
N GLY A 36 -11.93 0.99 8.42
CA GLY A 36 -12.65 -0.16 8.97
C GLY A 36 -14.15 0.08 9.21
N CYS A 37 -14.68 1.25 8.87
CA CYS A 37 -16.09 1.59 8.95
C CYS A 37 -16.66 1.91 7.58
N TRP A 38 -17.89 1.52 7.31
CA TRP A 38 -18.60 1.91 6.10
C TRP A 38 -19.88 2.66 6.43
N LYS A 39 -19.98 3.91 5.96
CA LYS A 39 -21.12 4.80 6.26
C LYS A 39 -21.45 4.83 7.75
N GLY A 40 -20.41 4.88 8.61
CA GLY A 40 -20.54 4.93 10.08
C GLY A 40 -20.78 3.58 10.76
N ILE A 41 -20.84 2.47 10.01
CA ILE A 41 -21.07 1.14 10.55
C ILE A 41 -19.73 0.36 10.53
N PRO A 42 -19.21 -0.10 11.69
CA PRO A 42 -18.00 -0.91 11.73
C PRO A 42 -18.16 -2.22 10.95
N VAL A 43 -17.21 -2.54 10.07
CA VAL A 43 -17.12 -3.84 9.41
C VAL A 43 -16.37 -4.78 10.34
N LYS A 44 -17.07 -5.75 10.92
CA LYS A 44 -16.57 -6.62 11.99
C LYS A 44 -15.76 -7.81 11.49
N LYS A 45 -15.71 -8.05 10.19
CA LYS A 45 -15.05 -9.20 9.58
C LYS A 45 -13.87 -8.75 8.74
N GLY A 46 -12.72 -9.41 8.89
CA GLY A 46 -11.50 -9.12 8.14
C GLY A 46 -10.74 -7.89 8.65
N TYR A 47 -9.87 -7.36 7.79
CA TYR A 47 -9.03 -6.19 8.03
C TYR A 47 -9.50 -5.01 7.18
N CYS A 48 -9.06 -3.79 7.53
CA CYS A 48 -9.45 -2.57 6.81
C CYS A 48 -9.18 -2.63 5.30
N GLU A 49 -8.07 -3.20 4.89
CA GLU A 49 -7.68 -3.35 3.48
C GLU A 49 -8.53 -4.37 2.71
N GLN A 50 -9.35 -5.13 3.41
CA GLN A 50 -10.29 -6.12 2.87
C GLN A 50 -11.74 -5.63 2.92
N ILE A 51 -11.98 -4.37 3.30
CA ILE A 51 -13.31 -3.83 3.59
C ILE A 51 -14.28 -3.98 2.41
N LEU A 52 -13.79 -3.82 1.17
CA LEU A 52 -14.60 -3.98 -0.05
C LEU A 52 -15.27 -5.37 -0.10
N SER A 53 -14.50 -6.43 0.11
CA SER A 53 -14.98 -7.80 0.04
C SER A 53 -15.70 -8.25 1.31
N HIS A 54 -15.14 -7.95 2.48
CA HIS A 54 -15.69 -8.41 3.77
C HIS A 54 -16.88 -7.58 4.25
N GLY A 55 -16.98 -6.33 3.78
CA GLY A 55 -18.15 -5.49 3.98
C GLY A 55 -19.26 -5.72 2.96
N GLU A 56 -19.02 -6.59 1.98
CA GLU A 56 -19.94 -6.86 0.86
C GLU A 56 -20.39 -5.56 0.18
N LEU A 57 -19.43 -4.63 0.02
CA LEU A 57 -19.73 -3.29 -0.49
C LEU A 57 -19.98 -3.33 -2.00
N PRO A 58 -20.98 -2.59 -2.50
CA PRO A 58 -21.11 -2.38 -3.94
C PRO A 58 -19.86 -1.70 -4.50
N GLN A 59 -19.28 -2.24 -5.58
CA GLN A 59 -18.07 -1.70 -6.19
C GLN A 59 -18.20 -0.20 -6.52
N ALA A 60 -19.34 0.20 -7.10
CA ALA A 60 -19.59 1.59 -7.47
C ALA A 60 -19.57 2.55 -6.27
N ASP A 61 -20.08 2.11 -5.11
CA ASP A 61 -20.03 2.91 -3.87
C ASP A 61 -18.60 3.06 -3.37
N TYR A 62 -17.81 1.99 -3.46
CA TYR A 62 -16.40 2.00 -3.06
C TYR A 62 -15.56 2.86 -4.02
N ASP A 63 -15.82 2.79 -5.30
CA ASP A 63 -15.12 3.59 -6.33
C ASP A 63 -15.35 5.09 -6.16
N ALA A 64 -16.45 5.51 -5.52
CA ALA A 64 -16.69 6.91 -5.19
C ALA A 64 -15.57 7.49 -4.29
N LEU A 65 -14.87 6.67 -3.51
CA LEU A 65 -13.71 7.08 -2.71
C LEU A 65 -12.58 7.67 -3.55
N LEU A 66 -12.48 7.35 -4.85
CA LEU A 66 -11.51 7.99 -5.77
C LEU A 66 -11.63 9.52 -5.76
N HIS A 67 -12.85 10.04 -5.65
CA HIS A 67 -13.10 11.48 -5.61
C HIS A 67 -12.77 12.12 -4.27
N GLU A 68 -12.65 11.32 -3.22
CA GLU A 68 -12.33 11.75 -1.85
C GLU A 68 -10.85 11.59 -1.53
N PHE A 69 -10.10 10.76 -2.30
CA PHE A 69 -8.69 10.43 -2.06
C PHE A 69 -7.76 11.60 -2.41
N ARG A 70 -7.81 12.65 -1.58
CA ARG A 70 -7.02 13.90 -1.77
C ARG A 70 -5.65 13.85 -1.09
N ILE A 71 -5.57 13.25 0.10
CA ILE A 71 -4.35 12.98 0.88
C ILE A 71 -3.37 14.17 0.98
N PRO A 72 -3.81 15.38 1.39
CA PRO A 72 -2.97 16.57 1.39
C PRO A 72 -1.74 16.45 2.29
N ASP A 73 -1.84 15.67 3.36
CA ASP A 73 -0.78 15.51 4.37
C ASP A 73 0.18 14.36 4.05
N PHE A 74 -0.02 13.64 2.94
CA PHE A 74 0.93 12.60 2.53
C PHE A 74 2.25 13.22 2.07
N ASN A 75 3.34 12.89 2.77
CA ASN A 75 4.68 13.36 2.48
C ASN A 75 5.67 12.20 2.56
N ALA A 76 6.15 11.73 1.40
CA ALA A 76 7.08 10.59 1.32
C ALA A 76 8.40 10.88 2.05
N GLN A 77 8.89 12.12 2.00
CA GLN A 77 10.14 12.51 2.67
C GLN A 77 10.01 12.49 4.20
N ASP A 78 8.86 12.88 4.75
CA ASP A 78 8.61 12.83 6.19
C ASP A 78 8.51 11.39 6.68
N ILE A 79 7.88 10.51 5.89
CA ILE A 79 7.84 9.07 6.16
C ILE A 79 9.25 8.48 6.17
N ALA A 80 10.08 8.82 5.19
CA ALA A 80 11.47 8.36 5.12
C ALA A 80 12.30 8.87 6.31
N ARG A 81 12.15 10.15 6.70
CA ARG A 81 12.82 10.72 7.87
C ARG A 81 12.39 10.04 9.17
N LEU A 82 11.10 9.77 9.32
CA LEU A 82 10.56 9.05 10.48
C LEU A 82 11.16 7.64 10.58
N ALA A 83 11.18 6.91 9.48
CA ALA A 83 11.77 5.57 9.42
C ALA A 83 13.27 5.62 9.80
N GLN A 84 14.01 6.57 9.24
CA GLN A 84 15.44 6.77 9.56
C GLN A 84 15.65 7.11 11.03
N ALA A 85 14.89 8.04 11.58
CA ALA A 85 14.98 8.45 12.99
C ALA A 85 14.66 7.29 13.95
N ALA A 86 13.77 6.39 13.56
CA ALA A 86 13.44 5.17 14.30
C ALA A 86 14.48 4.05 14.13
N GLY A 87 15.54 4.24 13.34
CA GLY A 87 16.57 3.23 13.08
C GLY A 87 16.16 2.15 12.08
N MET A 88 15.07 2.36 11.34
CA MET A 88 14.61 1.43 10.31
C MET A 88 15.53 1.47 9.08
N ARG A 89 15.71 0.32 8.45
CA ARG A 89 16.67 0.13 7.37
C ARG A 89 16.00 -0.04 6.00
N TYR A 90 14.70 -0.23 5.96
CA TYR A 90 13.89 -0.34 4.74
C TYR A 90 12.44 0.05 5.00
N ILE A 91 11.73 0.35 3.92
CA ILE A 91 10.29 0.60 3.93
C ILE A 91 9.65 -0.34 2.89
N VAL A 92 8.53 -0.96 3.25
CA VAL A 92 7.66 -1.72 2.35
C VAL A 92 6.33 -1.00 2.26
N LEU A 93 5.96 -0.56 1.07
CA LEU A 93 4.67 0.06 0.79
C LEU A 93 3.81 -0.91 -0.03
N THR A 94 2.56 -1.11 0.37
CA THR A 94 1.58 -1.82 -0.46
C THR A 94 1.21 -0.95 -1.66
N SER A 95 1.93 -1.09 -2.77
CA SER A 95 1.68 -0.31 -3.99
C SER A 95 0.32 -0.61 -4.63
N LYS A 96 -0.24 -1.77 -4.37
CA LYS A 96 -1.59 -2.24 -4.76
C LYS A 96 -2.06 -3.26 -3.73
N HIS A 97 -3.34 -3.22 -3.32
CA HIS A 97 -3.88 -4.16 -2.34
C HIS A 97 -5.11 -4.91 -2.87
N HIS A 98 -5.93 -5.51 -1.98
CA HIS A 98 -7.08 -6.37 -2.31
C HIS A 98 -8.14 -5.68 -3.19
N ASP A 99 -8.34 -4.37 -3.03
CA ASP A 99 -9.27 -3.57 -3.82
C ASP A 99 -8.81 -3.32 -5.27
N GLY A 100 -7.56 -3.65 -5.58
CA GLY A 100 -7.00 -3.46 -6.92
C GLY A 100 -6.55 -2.04 -7.23
N PHE A 101 -6.73 -1.08 -6.31
CA PHE A 101 -6.29 0.30 -6.50
C PHE A 101 -4.77 0.42 -6.44
N CYS A 102 -4.20 1.07 -7.48
CA CYS A 102 -2.76 1.25 -7.59
C CYS A 102 -2.34 2.64 -7.09
N LEU A 103 -1.35 2.70 -6.17
CA LEU A 103 -0.79 3.95 -5.65
C LEU A 103 0.26 4.59 -6.56
N PHE A 104 0.38 4.16 -7.81
CA PHE A 104 1.40 4.58 -8.75
C PHE A 104 0.86 4.76 -10.17
N ASN A 105 1.62 5.48 -11.00
CA ASN A 105 1.31 5.73 -12.41
C ASN A 105 1.46 4.45 -13.25
N THR A 106 0.49 3.54 -13.15
CA THR A 106 0.47 2.31 -13.95
C THR A 106 -0.15 2.53 -15.33
N LYS A 107 0.32 1.77 -16.32
CA LYS A 107 -0.24 1.73 -17.68
C LYS A 107 -1.22 0.57 -17.90
N THR A 108 -1.47 -0.24 -16.85
CA THR A 108 -2.27 -1.47 -16.98
C THR A 108 -3.73 -1.29 -16.56
N THR A 109 -4.05 -0.21 -15.86
CA THR A 109 -5.41 0.13 -15.42
C THR A 109 -5.54 1.61 -15.12
N ASP A 110 -6.74 2.15 -15.31
CA ASP A 110 -7.11 3.52 -14.91
C ASP A 110 -7.47 3.62 -13.41
N TYR A 111 -7.59 2.49 -12.71
CA TYR A 111 -7.88 2.42 -11.28
C TYR A 111 -6.60 2.66 -10.46
N ASN A 112 -6.16 3.92 -10.44
CA ASN A 112 -4.90 4.32 -9.83
C ASN A 112 -4.94 5.75 -9.28
N SER A 113 -3.94 6.11 -8.47
CA SER A 113 -3.84 7.39 -7.76
C SER A 113 -3.68 8.61 -8.68
N MET A 114 -3.20 8.44 -9.92
CA MET A 114 -3.15 9.53 -10.90
C MET A 114 -4.56 9.94 -11.38
N ASN A 115 -5.52 9.02 -11.37
CA ASN A 115 -6.92 9.25 -11.75
C ASN A 115 -7.84 9.50 -10.55
N ALA A 116 -7.30 9.38 -9.32
CA ALA A 116 -7.99 9.79 -8.09
C ALA A 116 -7.86 11.30 -7.85
N ALA A 117 -8.55 11.82 -6.85
CA ALA A 117 -8.55 13.24 -6.53
C ALA A 117 -7.16 13.82 -6.19
N CYS A 118 -6.23 13.02 -5.70
CA CYS A 118 -4.86 13.46 -5.39
C CYS A 118 -4.00 13.67 -6.64
N LYS A 119 -4.24 12.95 -7.74
CA LYS A 119 -3.46 13.00 -9.00
C LYS A 119 -1.95 12.85 -8.78
N ARG A 120 -1.54 11.93 -7.91
CA ARG A 120 -0.14 11.78 -7.49
C ARG A 120 0.34 10.35 -7.69
N ASP A 121 1.61 10.17 -8.05
CA ASP A 121 2.31 8.89 -8.04
C ASP A 121 2.99 8.69 -6.68
N LEU A 122 2.26 8.10 -5.72
CA LEU A 122 2.72 7.99 -4.33
C LEU A 122 3.89 7.02 -4.15
N VAL A 123 4.10 6.13 -5.09
CA VAL A 123 5.24 5.21 -5.10
C VAL A 123 6.46 5.87 -5.74
N GLY A 124 6.23 6.76 -6.72
CA GLY A 124 7.29 7.47 -7.42
C GLY A 124 7.91 8.63 -6.62
N GLU A 125 7.21 9.15 -5.60
CA GLU A 125 7.68 10.22 -4.71
C GLU A 125 8.73 9.75 -3.71
#